data_9a1a49a68d3c1cd6a3da93abbb26660d
#
_entry.id   9a1a49a68d3c1cd6a3da93abbb26660d
#
_cell.length_a   1.000
_cell.length_b   1.000
_cell.length_c   1.000
_cell.angle_alpha   90.00
_cell.angle_beta   90.00
_cell.angle_gamma   90.00
#
_symmetry.space_group_name_H-M   'P 1'
#
loop_
_entity.id
_entity.type
_entity.pdbx_description
1 polymer ?
#
loop_
_entity_poly.entity_id
_entity_poly.type
_entity_poly.pdbx_seq_one_letter_code
_entity_poly.pdbx_strand_id
1 'polypeptide(L)'
;EIPYCDEIPPRARVRTWETGEKNGEIYMWFHPENTPSQWELPDLPELNDPNWTSPRYAEFDVPAHVQDIAENSCDPVHFQYVHRQPDVPPSTVTIDDDGRVLHLRSDASHAPIPSQLHAEVYNPGFALVRNSYGPGAEMVVYNSSQPINKHQTRMRWTLTVRREIEDLAGDEVMRGIIDGLSDDYPIWANKVHKHRPVFCKEDKTLVLFRKWVRQFYLTSKDKQKSA
;
A
#
# COMPACT_ATOMS: atom_id res chain seq x y z
N GLU A 1 -0.96 19.91 31.41
CA GLU A 1 -0.69 20.88 32.48
C GLU A 1 -1.52 22.13 32.24
N ILE A 2 -2.15 22.68 33.31
CA ILE A 2 -2.83 23.97 33.28
C ILE A 2 -2.03 24.89 34.19
N PRO A 3 -1.33 25.91 33.70
CA PRO A 3 -0.33 26.68 34.45
C PRO A 3 -0.87 27.47 35.64
N TYR A 4 -2.17 27.67 35.72
CA TYR A 4 -2.86 28.45 36.77
C TYR A 4 -3.84 27.62 37.58
N CYS A 5 -3.71 26.29 37.56
CA CYS A 5 -4.63 25.39 38.25
C CYS A 5 -3.85 24.21 38.85
N ASP A 6 -3.97 24.05 40.17
CA ASP A 6 -3.31 22.97 40.91
C ASP A 6 -3.97 21.59 40.65
N GLU A 7 -5.26 21.57 40.31
CA GLU A 7 -6.00 20.35 39.99
C GLU A 7 -6.56 20.40 38.57
N ILE A 8 -6.10 19.46 37.72
CA ILE A 8 -6.60 19.32 36.34
C ILE A 8 -7.97 18.63 36.41
N PRO A 9 -9.06 19.27 35.93
CA PRO A 9 -10.35 18.63 35.88
C PRO A 9 -10.30 17.28 35.14
N PRO A 10 -10.95 16.21 35.66
CA PRO A 10 -10.89 14.88 35.05
C PRO A 10 -11.32 14.82 33.56
N ARG A 11 -12.14 15.78 33.12
CA ARG A 11 -12.59 15.92 31.73
C ARG A 11 -11.59 16.67 30.83
N ALA A 12 -10.59 17.35 31.40
CA ALA A 12 -9.54 18.05 30.63
C ALA A 12 -8.48 17.07 30.16
N ARG A 13 -8.88 16.12 29.29
CA ARG A 13 -8.02 15.10 28.69
C ARG A 13 -8.11 15.16 27.18
N VAL A 14 -6.96 15.03 26.53
CA VAL A 14 -6.86 14.82 25.09
C VAL A 14 -6.94 13.33 24.83
N ARG A 15 -7.66 12.94 23.78
CA ARG A 15 -7.66 11.54 23.33
C ARG A 15 -6.25 11.13 22.93
N THR A 16 -5.79 10.01 23.40
CA THR A 16 -4.53 9.37 22.98
C THR A 16 -4.80 8.26 21.98
N TRP A 17 -3.80 7.96 21.15
CA TRP A 17 -3.85 6.94 20.14
C TRP A 17 -2.69 5.98 20.35
N GLU A 18 -2.92 4.69 20.09
CA GLU A 18 -1.85 3.72 20.04
C GLU A 18 -0.97 4.04 18.81
N THR A 19 0.33 4.15 19.04
CA THR A 19 1.31 4.44 17.98
C THR A 19 2.43 3.44 18.02
N GLY A 20 3.03 3.17 16.86
CA GLY A 20 4.22 2.32 16.72
C GLY A 20 5.17 2.91 15.70
N GLU A 21 6.44 2.61 15.84
CA GLU A 21 7.45 2.91 14.83
C GLU A 21 7.85 1.61 14.12
N LYS A 22 7.85 1.63 12.79
CA LYS A 22 8.21 0.49 11.96
C LYS A 22 8.79 0.97 10.63
N ASN A 23 9.91 0.38 10.21
CA ASN A 23 10.54 0.68 8.91
C ASN A 23 10.86 2.18 8.70
N GLY A 24 11.18 2.91 9.79
CA GLY A 24 11.47 4.34 9.75
C GLY A 24 10.23 5.24 9.60
N GLU A 25 9.03 4.70 9.77
CA GLU A 25 7.77 5.45 9.77
C GLU A 25 7.03 5.30 11.09
N ILE A 26 6.25 6.34 11.45
CA ILE A 26 5.39 6.34 12.63
C ILE A 26 3.97 6.03 12.18
N TYR A 27 3.39 4.99 12.75
CA TYR A 27 2.03 4.54 12.51
C TYR A 27 1.14 4.83 13.70
N MET A 28 -0.12 5.11 13.41
CA MET A 28 -1.16 5.28 14.41
C MET A 28 -2.26 4.26 14.17
N TRP A 29 -2.59 3.50 15.20
CA TRP A 29 -3.75 2.61 15.15
C TRP A 29 -5.04 3.40 15.35
N PHE A 30 -5.96 3.21 14.43
CA PHE A 30 -7.30 3.76 14.51
C PHE A 30 -8.34 2.66 14.53
N HIS A 31 -9.13 2.61 15.58
CA HIS A 31 -10.36 1.84 15.62
C HIS A 31 -11.45 2.69 16.31
N PRO A 32 -12.68 2.80 15.76
CA PRO A 32 -13.71 3.66 16.34
C PRO A 32 -14.18 3.19 17.73
N GLU A 33 -14.04 1.91 18.04
CA GLU A 33 -14.36 1.32 19.34
C GLU A 33 -13.16 1.28 20.29
N ASN A 34 -12.02 1.88 19.92
CA ASN A 34 -10.77 1.90 20.70
C ASN A 34 -10.24 0.50 21.07
N THR A 35 -10.45 -0.49 20.20
CA THR A 35 -9.81 -1.80 20.39
C THR A 35 -8.30 -1.67 20.15
N PRO A 36 -7.48 -2.44 20.86
CA PRO A 36 -6.03 -2.50 20.60
C PRO A 36 -5.71 -2.92 19.17
N SER A 37 -4.50 -2.64 18.74
CA SER A 37 -3.99 -3.12 17.45
C SER A 37 -4.11 -4.64 17.35
N GLN A 38 -4.63 -5.12 16.22
CA GLN A 38 -4.92 -6.54 15.99
C GLN A 38 -3.93 -7.22 15.07
N TRP A 39 -3.03 -6.44 14.42
CA TRP A 39 -1.98 -6.96 13.53
C TRP A 39 -0.78 -6.04 13.54
N GLU A 40 0.34 -6.58 13.11
CA GLU A 40 1.59 -5.86 12.96
C GLU A 40 1.94 -5.71 11.47
N LEU A 41 2.66 -4.64 11.16
CA LEU A 41 3.27 -4.47 9.85
C LEU A 41 4.54 -5.32 9.75
N PRO A 42 4.91 -5.79 8.54
CA PRO A 42 6.11 -6.60 8.36
C PRO A 42 7.38 -5.78 8.59
N ASP A 43 8.45 -6.47 8.99
CA ASP A 43 9.79 -5.91 8.90
C ASP A 43 10.27 -5.88 7.45
N LEU A 44 11.01 -4.83 7.11
CA LEU A 44 11.67 -4.66 5.82
C LEU A 44 13.18 -4.77 6.03
N PRO A 45 13.77 -5.97 5.99
CA PRO A 45 15.19 -6.17 6.22
C PRO A 45 16.04 -5.42 5.21
N GLU A 46 15.53 -5.17 4.01
CA GLU A 46 16.18 -4.42 2.94
C GLU A 46 16.60 -3.01 3.36
N LEU A 47 15.87 -2.38 4.28
CA LEU A 47 16.20 -1.03 4.77
C LEU A 47 17.45 -0.98 5.67
N ASN A 48 17.87 -2.13 6.20
CA ASN A 48 19.02 -2.27 7.07
C ASN A 48 20.16 -3.11 6.46
N ASP A 49 19.97 -3.62 5.24
CA ASP A 49 20.95 -4.42 4.53
C ASP A 49 21.90 -3.51 3.74
N PRO A 50 23.24 -3.58 3.96
CA PRO A 50 24.22 -2.76 3.25
C PRO A 50 24.26 -2.99 1.73
N ASN A 51 23.70 -4.08 1.22
CA ASN A 51 23.58 -4.35 -0.20
C ASN A 51 22.41 -3.60 -0.88
N TRP A 52 21.62 -2.88 -0.10
CA TRP A 52 20.53 -2.05 -0.59
C TRP A 52 20.85 -0.57 -0.44
N THR A 53 20.25 0.27 -1.30
CA THR A 53 20.41 1.72 -1.21
C THR A 53 19.70 2.29 0.02
N SER A 54 20.11 3.48 0.43
CA SER A 54 19.29 4.26 1.36
C SER A 54 17.91 4.51 0.75
N PRO A 55 16.84 4.46 1.56
CA PRO A 55 15.48 4.62 1.04
C PRO A 55 15.27 6.00 0.42
N ARG A 56 14.59 6.04 -0.71
CA ARG A 56 14.10 7.25 -1.38
C ARG A 56 12.60 7.37 -1.15
N TYR A 57 12.12 8.60 -1.04
CA TYR A 57 10.72 8.89 -0.71
C TYR A 57 10.06 9.73 -1.80
N ALA A 58 8.80 9.41 -2.09
CA ALA A 58 7.93 10.23 -2.91
C ALA A 58 6.57 10.36 -2.23
N GLU A 59 5.99 11.55 -2.21
CA GLU A 59 4.68 11.81 -1.59
C GLU A 59 3.72 12.43 -2.61
N PHE A 60 2.47 11.98 -2.57
CA PHE A 60 1.41 12.43 -3.47
C PHE A 60 0.12 12.63 -2.69
N ASP A 61 -0.56 13.74 -2.92
CA ASP A 61 -1.94 13.92 -2.51
C ASP A 61 -2.85 13.53 -3.69
N VAL A 62 -3.57 12.42 -3.53
CA VAL A 62 -4.40 11.82 -4.56
C VAL A 62 -5.87 12.08 -4.24
N PRO A 63 -6.68 12.69 -5.15
CA PRO A 63 -8.10 12.92 -4.91
C PRO A 63 -8.93 11.64 -5.15
N ALA A 64 -8.61 10.59 -4.40
CA ALA A 64 -9.25 9.29 -4.48
C ALA A 64 -9.45 8.68 -3.08
N HIS A 65 -10.39 7.74 -3.01
CA HIS A 65 -10.60 6.93 -1.83
C HIS A 65 -9.45 5.93 -1.67
N VAL A 66 -8.94 5.75 -0.45
CA VAL A 66 -7.79 4.88 -0.17
C VAL A 66 -7.95 3.45 -0.71
N GLN A 67 -9.15 2.88 -0.65
CA GLN A 67 -9.41 1.56 -1.21
C GLN A 67 -9.26 1.53 -2.73
N ASP A 68 -9.65 2.59 -3.45
CA ASP A 68 -9.57 2.65 -4.91
C ASP A 68 -8.10 2.71 -5.39
N ILE A 69 -7.23 3.27 -4.56
CA ILE A 69 -5.78 3.24 -4.76
C ILE A 69 -5.24 1.83 -4.50
N ALA A 70 -5.62 1.23 -3.37
CA ALA A 70 -5.16 -0.11 -2.99
C ALA A 70 -5.60 -1.21 -3.97
N GLU A 71 -6.71 -1.03 -4.68
CA GLU A 71 -7.17 -1.96 -5.73
C GLU A 71 -6.11 -2.17 -6.83
N ASN A 72 -5.28 -1.15 -7.10
CA ASN A 72 -4.21 -1.23 -8.08
C ASN A 72 -3.24 -2.39 -7.82
N SER A 73 -2.95 -2.66 -6.54
CA SER A 73 -2.08 -3.76 -6.13
C SER A 73 -2.66 -5.16 -6.44
N CYS A 74 -3.88 -5.25 -6.96
CA CYS A 74 -4.57 -6.50 -7.29
C CYS A 74 -5.09 -6.53 -8.72
N ASP A 75 -4.70 -5.57 -9.53
CA ASP A 75 -5.11 -5.43 -10.93
C ASP A 75 -3.94 -5.73 -11.87
N PRO A 76 -3.77 -6.96 -12.37
CA PRO A 76 -2.69 -7.25 -13.32
C PRO A 76 -2.94 -6.64 -14.71
N VAL A 77 -4.18 -6.25 -15.03
CA VAL A 77 -4.53 -5.73 -16.34
C VAL A 77 -3.93 -4.34 -16.56
N HIS A 78 -3.82 -3.53 -15.52
CA HIS A 78 -3.25 -2.19 -15.63
C HIS A 78 -1.78 -2.20 -16.08
N PHE A 79 -1.01 -3.26 -15.83
CA PHE A 79 0.38 -3.34 -16.28
C PHE A 79 0.50 -3.17 -17.80
N GLN A 80 -0.43 -3.71 -18.56
CA GLN A 80 -0.44 -3.52 -20.01
C GLN A 80 -0.88 -2.13 -20.41
N TYR A 81 -1.97 -1.62 -19.83
CA TYR A 81 -2.63 -0.40 -20.32
C TYR A 81 -2.07 0.89 -19.72
N VAL A 82 -1.54 0.85 -18.51
CA VAL A 82 -0.95 2.00 -17.83
C VAL A 82 0.57 1.97 -17.95
N HIS A 83 1.20 0.84 -17.60
CA HIS A 83 2.66 0.70 -17.63
C HIS A 83 3.21 0.17 -18.96
N ARG A 84 2.37 0.07 -20.00
CA ARG A 84 2.77 -0.25 -21.39
C ARG A 84 3.51 -1.56 -21.54
N GLN A 85 3.24 -2.52 -20.67
CA GLN A 85 3.74 -3.87 -20.89
C GLN A 85 3.10 -4.45 -22.17
N PRO A 86 3.82 -5.28 -22.94
CA PRO A 86 3.31 -5.82 -24.21
C PRO A 86 2.04 -6.63 -24.03
N ASP A 87 1.93 -7.35 -22.92
CA ASP A 87 0.80 -8.22 -22.58
C ASP A 87 0.44 -8.09 -21.09
N VAL A 88 -0.76 -8.53 -20.73
CA VAL A 88 -1.12 -8.73 -19.32
C VAL A 88 -0.30 -9.90 -18.78
N PRO A 89 0.56 -9.68 -17.77
CA PRO A 89 1.42 -10.75 -17.28
C PRO A 89 0.59 -11.85 -16.58
N PRO A 90 0.95 -13.13 -16.76
CA PRO A 90 0.39 -14.21 -15.98
C PRO A 90 0.46 -13.88 -14.48
N SER A 91 -0.70 -13.86 -13.83
CA SER A 91 -0.80 -13.38 -12.46
C SER A 91 -1.71 -14.26 -11.61
N THR A 92 -1.36 -14.41 -10.35
CA THR A 92 -2.18 -15.10 -9.34
C THR A 92 -2.41 -14.19 -8.16
N VAL A 93 -3.64 -14.22 -7.62
CA VAL A 93 -3.98 -13.54 -6.39
C VAL A 93 -4.42 -14.57 -5.36
N THR A 94 -3.80 -14.55 -4.20
CA THR A 94 -4.09 -15.44 -3.08
C THR A 94 -4.24 -14.64 -1.79
N ILE A 95 -4.81 -15.26 -0.78
CA ILE A 95 -4.94 -14.70 0.57
C ILE A 95 -4.36 -15.73 1.52
N ASP A 96 -3.64 -15.30 2.54
CA ASP A 96 -3.09 -16.17 3.59
C ASP A 96 -4.20 -16.95 4.31
N ASP A 97 -3.83 -18.06 4.93
CA ASP A 97 -4.76 -18.94 5.62
C ASP A 97 -5.52 -18.23 6.77
N ASP A 98 -4.89 -17.22 7.39
CA ASP A 98 -5.53 -16.41 8.42
C ASP A 98 -6.36 -15.23 7.86
N GLY A 99 -6.37 -15.08 6.53
CA GLY A 99 -7.14 -14.06 5.83
C GLY A 99 -6.56 -12.64 5.86
N ARG A 100 -5.35 -12.44 6.41
CA ARG A 100 -4.82 -11.10 6.71
C ARG A 100 -4.11 -10.45 5.56
N VAL A 101 -3.27 -11.18 4.83
CA VAL A 101 -2.45 -10.63 3.75
C VAL A 101 -2.97 -11.13 2.42
N LEU A 102 -3.15 -10.21 1.49
CA LEU A 102 -3.48 -10.53 0.11
C LEU A 102 -2.22 -10.38 -0.75
N HIS A 103 -1.92 -11.41 -1.54
CA HIS A 103 -0.76 -11.47 -2.40
C HIS A 103 -1.16 -11.40 -3.87
N LEU A 104 -0.46 -10.58 -4.65
CA LEU A 104 -0.40 -10.65 -6.10
C LEU A 104 0.99 -11.10 -6.51
N ARG A 105 1.08 -12.17 -7.31
CA ARG A 105 2.32 -12.60 -7.97
C ARG A 105 2.11 -12.51 -9.47
N SER A 106 3.00 -11.77 -10.13
CA SER A 106 3.00 -11.60 -11.58
C SER A 106 4.32 -12.05 -12.16
N ASP A 107 4.28 -12.77 -13.27
CA ASP A 107 5.45 -13.27 -13.99
C ASP A 107 5.46 -12.70 -15.40
N ALA A 108 6.34 -11.74 -15.63
CA ALA A 108 6.61 -11.14 -16.93
C ALA A 108 7.94 -11.62 -17.51
N SER A 109 8.35 -12.87 -17.25
CA SER A 109 9.64 -13.45 -17.71
C SER A 109 9.81 -13.43 -19.23
N HIS A 110 8.71 -13.34 -19.98
CA HIS A 110 8.72 -13.28 -21.46
C HIS A 110 8.68 -11.85 -22.01
N ALA A 111 8.62 -10.83 -21.14
CA ALA A 111 8.65 -9.43 -21.56
C ALA A 111 10.06 -9.04 -22.08
N PRO A 112 10.19 -7.96 -22.87
CA PRO A 112 11.49 -7.44 -23.31
C PRO A 112 12.45 -7.14 -22.16
N ILE A 113 11.90 -6.73 -21.01
CA ILE A 113 12.60 -6.65 -19.71
C ILE A 113 11.93 -7.68 -18.79
N PRO A 114 12.53 -8.88 -18.65
CA PRO A 114 11.95 -9.91 -17.77
C PRO A 114 11.82 -9.42 -16.35
N SER A 115 10.67 -9.68 -15.73
CA SER A 115 10.47 -9.32 -14.32
C SER A 115 9.51 -10.27 -13.60
N GLN A 116 9.70 -10.39 -12.30
CA GLN A 116 8.80 -11.08 -11.38
C GLN A 116 8.41 -10.11 -10.27
N LEU A 117 7.11 -9.95 -10.08
CA LEU A 117 6.56 -9.05 -9.08
C LEU A 117 5.79 -9.84 -8.02
N HIS A 118 6.02 -9.50 -6.77
CA HIS A 118 5.24 -9.95 -5.62
C HIS A 118 4.75 -8.75 -4.82
N ALA A 119 3.45 -8.50 -4.86
CA ALA A 119 2.80 -7.52 -3.99
C ALA A 119 2.12 -8.21 -2.82
N GLU A 120 2.30 -7.65 -1.64
CA GLU A 120 1.70 -8.05 -0.37
C GLU A 120 0.87 -6.88 0.15
N VAL A 121 -0.44 -7.03 0.22
CA VAL A 121 -1.37 -5.99 0.68
C VAL A 121 -1.82 -6.36 2.09
N TYR A 122 -1.43 -5.57 3.07
CA TYR A 122 -1.73 -5.80 4.49
C TYR A 122 -3.03 -5.13 4.93
N ASN A 123 -3.34 -4.00 4.33
CA ASN A 123 -4.59 -3.25 4.52
C ASN A 123 -4.71 -2.20 3.41
N PRO A 124 -5.84 -1.47 3.28
CA PRO A 124 -5.98 -0.45 2.23
C PRO A 124 -4.96 0.69 2.27
N GLY A 125 -4.29 0.87 3.40
CA GLY A 125 -3.28 1.92 3.58
C GLY A 125 -1.83 1.42 3.51
N PHE A 126 -1.59 0.11 3.40
CA PHE A 126 -0.23 -0.42 3.38
C PHE A 126 -0.08 -1.61 2.43
N ALA A 127 0.82 -1.47 1.49
CA ALA A 127 1.21 -2.52 0.56
C ALA A 127 2.72 -2.53 0.35
N LEU A 128 3.28 -3.72 0.20
CA LEU A 128 4.70 -3.97 -0.05
C LEU A 128 4.84 -4.66 -1.41
N VAL A 129 5.67 -4.10 -2.27
CA VAL A 129 5.93 -4.66 -3.61
C VAL A 129 7.42 -4.96 -3.75
N ARG A 130 7.73 -6.21 -4.01
CA ARG A 130 9.06 -6.66 -4.42
C ARG A 130 9.05 -6.98 -5.90
N ASN A 131 9.96 -6.40 -6.65
CA ASN A 131 10.14 -6.68 -8.06
C ASN A 131 11.58 -7.12 -8.34
N SER A 132 11.74 -8.21 -9.09
CA SER A 132 13.03 -8.75 -9.49
C SER A 132 13.13 -8.76 -11.02
N TYR A 133 14.22 -8.19 -11.51
CA TYR A 133 14.62 -8.21 -12.91
C TYR A 133 15.77 -9.20 -13.15
N GLY A 134 16.08 -10.02 -12.16
CA GLY A 134 17.16 -10.99 -12.13
C GLY A 134 18.06 -10.80 -10.90
N PRO A 135 19.06 -11.69 -10.70
CA PRO A 135 19.97 -11.62 -9.56
C PRO A 135 20.72 -10.28 -9.51
N GLY A 136 20.71 -9.61 -8.35
CA GLY A 136 21.32 -8.30 -8.16
C GLY A 136 20.52 -7.13 -8.71
N ALA A 137 19.36 -7.41 -9.31
CA ALA A 137 18.49 -6.40 -9.92
C ALA A 137 17.07 -6.43 -9.27
N GLU A 138 17.05 -6.36 -7.96
CA GLU A 138 15.80 -6.32 -7.18
C GLU A 138 15.51 -4.91 -6.67
N MET A 139 14.21 -4.61 -6.56
CA MET A 139 13.70 -3.41 -5.91
C MET A 139 12.58 -3.73 -4.94
N VAL A 140 12.46 -2.89 -3.94
CA VAL A 140 11.35 -2.90 -2.97
C VAL A 140 10.71 -1.52 -2.93
N VAL A 141 9.39 -1.51 -3.10
CA VAL A 141 8.56 -0.32 -2.86
C VAL A 141 7.56 -0.68 -1.79
N TYR A 142 7.48 0.09 -0.75
CA TYR A 142 6.31 0.03 0.10
C TYR A 142 5.53 1.33 0.07
N ASN A 143 4.23 1.17 0.05
CA ASN A 143 3.27 2.24 -0.04
C ASN A 143 2.55 2.39 1.30
N SER A 144 2.69 3.56 1.91
CA SER A 144 1.92 4.00 3.06
C SER A 144 0.90 5.02 2.60
N SER A 145 -0.39 4.67 2.68
CA SER A 145 -1.49 5.53 2.23
C SER A 145 -2.35 5.93 3.41
N GLN A 146 -2.38 7.23 3.69
CA GLN A 146 -3.17 7.81 4.76
C GLN A 146 -4.43 8.48 4.20
N PRO A 147 -5.64 8.00 4.52
CA PRO A 147 -6.86 8.70 4.14
C PRO A 147 -6.96 10.03 4.90
N ILE A 148 -7.01 11.15 4.17
CA ILE A 148 -7.28 12.48 4.73
C ILE A 148 -8.79 12.63 4.95
N ASN A 149 -9.56 12.16 3.98
CA ASN A 149 -11.01 12.02 4.03
C ASN A 149 -11.47 10.97 3.01
N LYS A 150 -12.77 10.78 2.84
CA LYS A 150 -13.33 9.79 1.90
C LYS A 150 -13.05 10.06 0.41
N HIS A 151 -12.48 11.20 0.06
CA HIS A 151 -12.23 11.63 -1.32
C HIS A 151 -10.76 12.00 -1.57
N GLN A 152 -9.92 11.92 -0.55
CA GLN A 152 -8.53 12.33 -0.64
C GLN A 152 -7.65 11.43 0.22
N THR A 153 -6.58 10.96 -0.35
CA THR A 153 -5.57 10.11 0.30
C THR A 153 -4.20 10.71 0.07
N ARG A 154 -3.38 10.79 1.12
CA ARG A 154 -1.95 11.04 1.00
C ARG A 154 -1.24 9.71 0.88
N MET A 155 -0.51 9.53 -0.20
CA MET A 155 0.35 8.37 -0.44
C MET A 155 1.80 8.75 -0.18
N ARG A 156 2.52 7.87 0.47
CA ARG A 156 3.97 7.92 0.55
C ARG A 156 4.53 6.60 0.04
N TRP A 157 5.42 6.71 -0.94
CA TRP A 157 6.22 5.59 -1.40
C TRP A 157 7.62 5.67 -0.80
N THR A 158 8.07 4.54 -0.29
CA THR A 158 9.45 4.35 0.13
C THR A 158 10.05 3.28 -0.78
N LEU A 159 11.09 3.65 -1.49
CA LEU A 159 11.73 2.86 -2.52
C LEU A 159 13.17 2.60 -2.15
N THR A 160 13.61 1.35 -2.25
CA THR A 160 15.01 0.94 -2.19
C THR A 160 15.30 -0.09 -3.29
N VAL A 161 16.51 -0.08 -3.81
CA VAL A 161 16.98 -1.01 -4.84
C VAL A 161 18.30 -1.63 -4.41
N ARG A 162 18.69 -2.73 -5.05
CA ARG A 162 20.03 -3.28 -4.90
C ARG A 162 21.06 -2.26 -5.34
N ARG A 163 22.19 -2.17 -4.60
CA ARG A 163 23.28 -1.22 -4.92
C ARG A 163 23.83 -1.42 -6.31
N GLU A 164 23.86 -2.65 -6.79
CA GLU A 164 24.30 -2.97 -8.14
C GLU A 164 23.49 -2.21 -9.21
N ILE A 165 22.22 -1.93 -8.98
CA ILE A 165 21.39 -1.11 -9.88
C ILE A 165 21.84 0.37 -9.83
N GLU A 166 22.04 0.89 -8.63
CA GLU A 166 22.51 2.29 -8.44
C GLU A 166 23.89 2.51 -9.08
N ASP A 167 24.80 1.56 -8.86
CA ASP A 167 26.16 1.59 -9.42
C ASP A 167 26.17 1.56 -10.96
N LEU A 168 25.22 0.84 -11.58
CA LEU A 168 25.12 0.73 -13.04
C LEU A 168 24.48 1.95 -13.71
N ALA A 169 23.48 2.55 -13.09
CA ALA A 169 22.60 3.51 -13.75
C ALA A 169 22.32 4.78 -12.94
N GLY A 170 22.89 4.88 -11.74
CA GLY A 170 22.81 6.06 -10.90
C GLY A 170 21.40 6.47 -10.51
N ASP A 171 21.22 7.75 -10.19
CA ASP A 171 19.93 8.33 -9.79
C ASP A 171 18.85 8.28 -10.88
N GLU A 172 19.21 8.05 -12.13
CA GLU A 172 18.24 8.05 -13.24
C GLU A 172 17.27 6.87 -13.15
N VAL A 173 17.74 5.70 -12.70
CA VAL A 173 16.88 4.54 -12.47
C VAL A 173 15.85 4.84 -11.41
N MET A 174 16.27 5.41 -10.28
CA MET A 174 15.36 5.74 -9.18
C MET A 174 14.29 6.74 -9.62
N ARG A 175 14.67 7.75 -10.40
CA ARG A 175 13.72 8.70 -11.00
C ARG A 175 12.76 8.00 -11.95
N GLY A 176 13.28 7.17 -12.85
CA GLY A 176 12.45 6.43 -13.81
C GLY A 176 11.44 5.49 -13.14
N ILE A 177 11.81 4.87 -12.00
CA ILE A 177 10.88 4.04 -11.21
C ILE A 177 9.78 4.91 -10.60
N ILE A 178 10.12 6.05 -9.98
CA ILE A 178 9.14 6.96 -9.38
C ILE A 178 8.21 7.53 -10.46
N ASP A 179 8.73 7.91 -11.61
CA ASP A 179 7.96 8.41 -12.74
C ASP A 179 6.99 7.33 -13.26
N GLY A 180 7.47 6.08 -13.42
CA GLY A 180 6.63 4.96 -13.82
C GLY A 180 5.48 4.69 -12.84
N LEU A 181 5.76 4.73 -11.54
CA LEU A 181 4.71 4.61 -10.52
C LEU A 181 3.71 5.77 -10.57
N SER A 182 4.15 6.95 -10.99
CA SER A 182 3.30 8.13 -11.13
C SER A 182 2.34 8.06 -12.32
N ASP A 183 2.54 7.14 -13.26
CA ASP A 183 1.64 6.91 -14.40
C ASP A 183 0.21 6.51 -13.95
N ASP A 184 0.07 5.94 -12.75
CA ASP A 184 -1.22 5.61 -12.15
C ASP A 184 -2.02 6.84 -11.67
N TYR A 185 -1.33 7.94 -11.35
CA TYR A 185 -1.96 9.12 -10.75
C TYR A 185 -3.17 9.67 -11.54
N PRO A 186 -3.11 9.83 -12.88
CA PRO A 186 -4.26 10.31 -13.66
C PRO A 186 -5.48 9.38 -13.56
N ILE A 187 -5.24 8.08 -13.42
CA ILE A 187 -6.32 7.09 -13.26
C ILE A 187 -6.99 7.29 -11.90
N TRP A 188 -6.20 7.31 -10.83
CA TRP A 188 -6.73 7.52 -9.47
C TRP A 188 -7.43 8.87 -9.34
N ALA A 189 -6.87 9.93 -9.88
CA ALA A 189 -7.45 11.29 -9.81
C ALA A 189 -8.83 11.41 -10.47
N ASN A 190 -9.14 10.51 -11.40
CA ASN A 190 -10.44 10.49 -12.09
C ASN A 190 -11.34 9.32 -11.64
N LYS A 191 -10.89 8.49 -10.67
CA LYS A 191 -11.65 7.35 -10.18
C LYS A 191 -12.72 7.77 -9.19
N VAL A 192 -13.92 7.23 -9.34
CA VAL A 192 -15.04 7.49 -8.43
C VAL A 192 -15.33 6.24 -7.62
N HIS A 193 -15.20 6.33 -6.30
CA HIS A 193 -15.49 5.22 -5.41
C HIS A 193 -16.93 4.72 -5.54
N LYS A 194 -17.09 3.42 -5.80
CA LYS A 194 -18.39 2.75 -5.89
C LYS A 194 -18.46 1.59 -4.90
N HIS A 195 -19.43 1.62 -3.99
CA HIS A 195 -19.68 0.51 -3.08
C HIS A 195 -20.11 -0.78 -3.80
N ARG A 196 -20.78 -0.65 -4.93
CA ARG A 196 -21.25 -1.76 -5.78
C ARG A 196 -20.86 -1.49 -7.23
N PRO A 197 -19.60 -1.69 -7.58
CA PRO A 197 -19.16 -1.54 -8.96
C PRO A 197 -19.72 -2.68 -9.83
N VAL A 198 -19.77 -2.42 -11.13
CA VAL A 198 -20.01 -3.46 -12.14
C VAL A 198 -18.65 -4.01 -12.55
N PHE A 199 -18.52 -5.32 -12.52
CA PHE A 199 -17.30 -6.03 -12.90
C PHE A 199 -17.50 -6.77 -14.22
N CYS A 200 -16.44 -6.84 -15.02
CA CYS A 200 -16.38 -7.74 -16.16
C CYS A 200 -15.79 -9.11 -15.76
N LYS A 201 -15.71 -10.02 -16.71
CA LYS A 201 -15.24 -11.40 -16.45
C LYS A 201 -13.76 -11.43 -16.02
N GLU A 202 -13.01 -10.47 -16.46
CA GLU A 202 -11.55 -10.32 -16.25
C GLU A 202 -11.23 -9.75 -14.86
N ASP A 203 -12.18 -9.08 -14.20
CA ASP A 203 -12.00 -8.40 -12.89
C ASP A 203 -12.02 -9.36 -11.68
N LYS A 204 -11.73 -10.64 -11.86
CA LYS A 204 -11.81 -11.65 -10.79
C LYS A 204 -10.93 -11.31 -9.59
N THR A 205 -9.76 -10.76 -9.84
CA THR A 205 -8.80 -10.35 -8.80
C THR A 205 -9.33 -9.17 -7.99
N LEU A 206 -9.95 -8.20 -8.65
CA LEU A 206 -10.61 -7.06 -8.00
C LEU A 206 -11.83 -7.48 -7.17
N VAL A 207 -12.60 -8.47 -7.67
CA VAL A 207 -13.71 -9.06 -6.90
C VAL A 207 -13.19 -9.72 -5.62
N LEU A 208 -12.06 -10.45 -5.71
CA LEU A 208 -11.43 -11.06 -4.54
C LEU A 208 -10.95 -10.00 -3.56
N PHE A 209 -10.23 -8.99 -4.04
CA PHE A 209 -9.79 -7.85 -3.23
C PHE A 209 -10.96 -7.20 -2.50
N ARG A 210 -12.06 -6.90 -3.18
CA ARG A 210 -13.23 -6.26 -2.57
C ARG A 210 -13.96 -7.13 -1.54
N LYS A 211 -13.82 -8.44 -1.60
CA LYS A 211 -14.29 -9.33 -0.53
C LYS A 211 -13.35 -9.26 0.67
N TRP A 212 -12.05 -9.36 0.42
CA TRP A 212 -11.01 -9.35 1.43
C TRP A 212 -10.96 -8.03 2.21
N VAL A 213 -11.02 -6.89 1.53
CA VAL A 213 -10.89 -5.55 2.12
C VAL A 213 -12.01 -5.19 3.10
N ARG A 214 -13.15 -5.88 3.04
CA ARG A 214 -14.30 -5.63 3.94
C ARG A 214 -13.97 -5.79 5.41
N GLN A 215 -12.99 -6.62 5.75
CA GLN A 215 -12.55 -6.83 7.13
C GLN A 215 -12.00 -5.56 7.79
N PHE A 216 -11.57 -4.58 7.01
CA PHE A 216 -11.04 -3.30 7.51
C PHE A 216 -12.11 -2.23 7.72
N TYR A 217 -13.37 -2.55 7.44
CA TYR A 217 -14.50 -1.65 7.62
C TYR A 217 -15.49 -2.21 8.63
N LEU A 218 -15.91 -1.37 9.57
CA LEU A 218 -17.00 -1.75 10.48
C LEU A 218 -18.31 -1.87 9.74
N THR A 219 -19.00 -2.97 9.94
CA THR A 219 -20.34 -3.18 9.41
C THR A 219 -21.39 -2.56 10.34
N SER A 220 -22.60 -2.34 9.82
CA SER A 220 -23.73 -1.89 10.66
C SER A 220 -24.10 -2.91 11.76
N LYS A 221 -23.70 -4.18 11.62
CA LYS A 221 -23.90 -5.22 12.65
C LYS A 221 -22.92 -5.06 13.81
N ASP A 222 -21.72 -4.56 13.56
CA ASP A 222 -20.73 -4.32 14.60
C ASP A 222 -21.15 -3.11 15.46
N LYS A 223 -21.79 -2.12 14.84
CA LYS A 223 -22.35 -0.95 15.55
C LYS A 223 -23.51 -1.30 16.51
N GLN A 224 -24.25 -2.39 16.27
CA GLN A 224 -25.33 -2.82 17.15
C GLN A 224 -24.86 -3.64 18.37
N LYS A 225 -23.64 -4.15 18.37
CA LYS A 225 -23.06 -4.87 19.51
C LYS A 225 -22.40 -3.95 20.53
N SER A 226 -22.17 -2.70 20.16
CA SER A 226 -21.47 -1.67 20.98
C SER A 226 -22.44 -0.63 21.57
N ALA A 227 -23.73 -0.73 21.35
CA ALA A 227 -24.81 0.10 21.91
C ALA A 227 -25.59 -0.71 22.95
#